data_f72f296decd79bf52b6fcfbb573818b4
#
_entry.id   f72f296decd79bf52b6fcfbb573818b4
#
_cell.length_a   1.000
_cell.length_b   1.000
_cell.length_c   1.000
_cell.angle_alpha   90.00
_cell.angle_beta   90.00
_cell.angle_gamma   90.00
#
_symmetry.space_group_name_H-M   'P 1'
#
loop_
_entity.id
_entity.type
_entity.pdbx_description
1 polymer ?
#
loop_
_entity_poly.entity_id
_entity_poly.type
_entity_poly.pdbx_seq_one_letter_code
_entity_poly.pdbx_strand_id
1 'polypeptide(L)'
;MTDLELSSEETITCAIIADTHIPDRVRELHPELVNKLISLQPRLIFHAGDISHPRVIAELEQFAPVYAVRGNRDWLFTKTLPLNRTFLLNNRRVFLTHGHLNFHQYWKDKMDNLLLGYNFERYSRRLLAFAPDANVLLFGHSHHAECRNQAGVFFMNPGSCSVAEKPDHQLSFGIIRFSPGGIVSGELVRLN
;
A
#
# COMPACT_ATOMS: atom_id res chain seq x y z
N MET A 1 2.23 19.08 -0.89
CA MET A 1 2.73 19.07 -2.27
C MET A 1 2.28 17.75 -2.90
N THR A 2 1.79 17.77 -4.13
CA THR A 2 1.36 16.55 -4.84
C THR A 2 2.56 15.94 -5.56
N ASP A 3 2.84 14.65 -5.36
CA ASP A 3 3.99 13.98 -5.98
C ASP A 3 3.78 13.68 -7.47
N LEU A 4 2.53 13.42 -7.87
CA LEU A 4 2.13 13.19 -9.25
C LEU A 4 0.69 13.62 -9.44
N GLU A 5 0.42 14.28 -10.56
CA GLU A 5 -0.93 14.52 -11.07
C GLU A 5 -1.08 13.83 -12.43
N LEU A 6 -2.10 12.97 -12.54
CA LEU A 6 -2.38 12.22 -13.75
C LEU A 6 -3.89 12.21 -14.00
N SER A 7 -4.30 12.78 -15.12
CA SER A 7 -5.67 12.71 -15.64
C SER A 7 -5.65 11.96 -16.97
N SER A 8 -6.61 11.08 -17.16
CA SER A 8 -6.73 10.24 -18.35
C SER A 8 -8.20 10.05 -18.72
N GLU A 9 -8.47 10.01 -20.01
CA GLU A 9 -9.77 9.60 -20.54
C GLU A 9 -10.01 8.08 -20.46
N GLU A 10 -8.94 7.34 -20.11
CA GLU A 10 -9.01 5.91 -19.83
C GLU A 10 -8.92 5.64 -18.32
N THR A 11 -9.32 4.45 -17.92
CA THR A 11 -9.17 4.01 -16.53
C THR A 11 -7.69 3.83 -16.18
N ILE A 12 -7.25 4.53 -15.13
CA ILE A 12 -5.90 4.35 -14.57
C ILE A 12 -5.92 3.13 -13.63
N THR A 13 -5.24 2.07 -14.04
CA THR A 13 -5.10 0.85 -13.22
C THR A 13 -3.75 0.87 -12.49
N CYS A 14 -3.78 0.70 -11.17
CA CYS A 14 -2.59 0.67 -10.33
C CYS A 14 -2.51 -0.64 -9.55
N ALA A 15 -1.30 -1.17 -9.37
CA ALA A 15 -1.03 -2.24 -8.41
C ALA A 15 -0.60 -1.64 -7.06
N ILE A 16 -1.10 -2.21 -5.97
CA ILE A 16 -0.79 -1.81 -4.60
C ILE A 16 -0.07 -2.96 -3.91
N ILE A 17 1.15 -2.72 -3.46
CA ILE A 17 2.02 -3.70 -2.84
C ILE A 17 2.47 -3.15 -1.48
N ALA A 18 2.64 -4.02 -0.50
CA ALA A 18 3.20 -3.66 0.80
C ALA A 18 3.94 -4.85 1.41
N ASP A 19 4.79 -4.54 2.37
CA ASP A 19 5.37 -5.52 3.29
C ASP A 19 6.09 -6.67 2.54
N THR A 20 6.96 -6.30 1.57
CA THR A 20 7.75 -7.26 0.78
C THR A 20 8.85 -7.91 1.59
N HIS A 21 9.46 -7.19 2.54
CA HIS A 21 10.48 -7.71 3.46
C HIS A 21 11.64 -8.47 2.77
N ILE A 22 12.09 -8.00 1.62
CA ILE A 22 13.21 -8.60 0.87
C ILE A 22 14.51 -7.82 1.14
N PRO A 23 15.59 -8.45 1.57
CA PRO A 23 15.80 -9.89 1.76
C PRO A 23 15.54 -10.39 3.19
N ASP A 24 14.95 -9.59 4.08
CA ASP A 24 14.86 -9.86 5.52
C ASP A 24 14.13 -11.16 5.86
N ARG A 25 13.05 -11.45 5.13
CA ARG A 25 12.17 -12.59 5.39
C ARG A 25 12.06 -13.54 4.22
N VAL A 26 12.12 -13.03 2.99
CA VAL A 26 12.10 -13.80 1.75
C VAL A 26 13.19 -13.29 0.82
N ARG A 27 13.62 -14.11 -0.14
CA ARG A 27 14.76 -13.75 -1.00
C ARG A 27 14.36 -12.95 -2.24
N GLU A 28 13.14 -13.15 -2.74
CA GLU A 28 12.64 -12.63 -4.02
C GLU A 28 11.15 -12.35 -3.97
N LEU A 29 10.64 -11.63 -4.97
CA LEU A 29 9.20 -11.41 -5.14
C LEU A 29 8.49 -12.74 -5.40
N HIS A 30 7.26 -12.84 -4.92
CA HIS A 30 6.43 -14.02 -5.12
C HIS A 30 6.20 -14.23 -6.63
N PRO A 31 6.47 -15.44 -7.20
CA PRO A 31 6.37 -15.67 -8.64
C PRO A 31 4.98 -15.35 -9.22
N GLU A 32 3.93 -15.64 -8.46
CA GLU A 32 2.57 -15.33 -8.89
C GLU A 32 2.31 -13.81 -8.92
N LEU A 33 2.88 -13.02 -7.99
CA LEU A 33 2.83 -11.56 -8.07
C LEU A 33 3.46 -11.06 -9.37
N VAL A 34 4.64 -11.56 -9.72
CA VAL A 34 5.33 -11.22 -10.96
C VAL A 34 4.46 -11.54 -12.18
N ASN A 35 3.91 -12.75 -12.27
CA ASN A 35 3.03 -13.16 -13.36
C ASN A 35 1.77 -12.28 -13.46
N LYS A 36 1.19 -11.91 -12.31
CA LYS A 36 0.02 -11.00 -12.26
C LYS A 36 0.37 -9.59 -12.72
N LEU A 37 1.54 -9.05 -12.35
CA LEU A 37 2.00 -7.74 -12.81
C LEU A 37 2.23 -7.72 -14.32
N ILE A 38 2.84 -8.78 -14.89
CA ILE A 38 3.02 -8.94 -16.34
C ILE A 38 1.66 -8.91 -17.06
N SER A 39 0.67 -9.65 -16.57
CA SER A 39 -0.64 -9.72 -17.21
C SER A 39 -1.51 -8.47 -16.97
N LEU A 40 -1.37 -7.83 -15.82
CA LEU A 40 -2.13 -6.63 -15.46
C LEU A 40 -1.68 -5.39 -16.23
N GLN A 41 -0.37 -5.29 -16.52
CA GLN A 41 0.26 -4.10 -17.12
C GLN A 41 -0.18 -2.80 -16.41
N PRO A 42 0.05 -2.65 -15.10
CA PRO A 42 -0.46 -1.50 -14.36
C PRO A 42 0.16 -0.21 -14.88
N ARG A 43 -0.57 0.89 -14.81
CA ARG A 43 -0.05 2.23 -15.15
C ARG A 43 0.96 2.73 -14.12
N LEU A 44 0.76 2.37 -12.84
CA LEU A 44 1.58 2.74 -11.70
C LEU A 44 1.60 1.58 -10.69
N ILE A 45 2.69 1.50 -9.93
CA ILE A 45 2.79 0.65 -8.74
C ILE A 45 2.96 1.54 -7.51
N PHE A 46 2.11 1.37 -6.51
CA PHE A 46 2.27 1.98 -5.20
C PHE A 46 2.79 0.96 -4.20
N HIS A 47 3.91 1.28 -3.54
CA HIS A 47 4.46 0.43 -2.50
C HIS A 47 4.29 1.09 -1.13
N ALA A 48 3.43 0.53 -0.30
CA ALA A 48 3.06 1.07 1.00
C ALA A 48 4.06 0.74 2.13
N GLY A 49 5.36 0.57 1.81
CA GLY A 49 6.44 0.44 2.79
C GLY A 49 6.78 -0.98 3.23
N ASP A 50 7.78 -1.08 4.11
CA ASP A 50 8.44 -2.31 4.54
C ASP A 50 9.02 -3.10 3.34
N ILE A 51 9.85 -2.39 2.59
CA ILE A 51 10.53 -2.87 1.37
C ILE A 51 11.77 -3.66 1.74
N SER A 52 12.52 -3.15 2.72
CA SER A 52 13.80 -3.57 3.26
C SER A 52 15.01 -3.30 2.35
N HIS A 53 14.94 -3.40 1.02
CA HIS A 53 16.09 -3.13 0.14
C HIS A 53 15.68 -2.46 -1.19
N PRO A 54 16.46 -1.46 -1.68
CA PRO A 54 16.15 -0.71 -2.91
C PRO A 54 16.01 -1.56 -4.16
N ARG A 55 16.66 -2.73 -4.23
CA ARG A 55 16.54 -3.64 -5.38
C ARG A 55 15.10 -4.05 -5.70
N VAL A 56 14.24 -4.10 -4.68
CA VAL A 56 12.81 -4.43 -4.85
C VAL A 56 12.13 -3.36 -5.70
N ILE A 57 12.44 -2.08 -5.46
CA ILE A 57 11.91 -0.97 -6.27
C ILE A 57 12.38 -1.14 -7.72
N ALA A 58 13.67 -1.35 -7.95
CA ALA A 58 14.24 -1.53 -9.29
C ALA A 58 13.66 -2.76 -10.01
N GLU A 59 13.33 -3.83 -9.28
CA GLU A 59 12.67 -5.01 -9.82
C GLU A 59 11.22 -4.72 -10.22
N LEU A 60 10.48 -4.01 -9.39
CA LEU A 60 9.10 -3.61 -9.67
C LEU A 60 9.01 -2.56 -10.80
N GLU A 61 10.01 -1.69 -10.95
CA GLU A 61 10.08 -0.69 -12.01
C GLU A 61 10.18 -1.30 -13.42
N GLN A 62 10.51 -2.59 -13.53
CA GLN A 62 10.45 -3.31 -14.81
C GLN A 62 9.01 -3.47 -15.33
N PHE A 63 8.00 -3.37 -14.48
CA PHE A 63 6.58 -3.52 -14.82
C PHE A 63 5.86 -2.18 -14.98
N ALA A 64 6.16 -1.19 -14.13
CA ALA A 64 5.59 0.15 -14.18
C ALA A 64 6.35 1.11 -13.25
N PRO A 65 6.22 2.44 -13.40
CA PRO A 65 6.76 3.42 -12.45
C PRO A 65 6.31 3.13 -11.01
N VAL A 66 7.26 3.11 -10.07
CA VAL A 66 7.02 2.78 -8.65
C VAL A 66 7.04 4.04 -7.78
N TYR A 67 6.01 4.23 -7.01
CA TYR A 67 5.95 5.24 -5.96
C TYR A 67 5.88 4.57 -4.60
N ALA A 68 6.96 4.67 -3.84
CA ALA A 68 7.11 4.00 -2.57
C ALA A 68 7.14 4.98 -1.40
N VAL A 69 6.69 4.54 -0.24
CA VAL A 69 6.86 5.20 1.05
C VAL A 69 7.68 4.34 1.99
N ARG A 70 8.26 4.98 3.01
CA ARG A 70 9.08 4.29 4.01
C ARG A 70 8.21 3.61 5.05
N GLY A 71 8.45 2.30 5.27
CA GLY A 71 7.93 1.55 6.39
C GLY A 71 8.84 1.57 7.61
N ASN A 72 8.45 0.89 8.67
CA ASN A 72 9.22 0.84 9.92
C ASN A 72 10.48 -0.04 9.82
N ARG A 73 10.59 -0.90 8.80
CA ARG A 73 11.79 -1.71 8.55
C ARG A 73 12.75 -1.10 7.53
N ASP A 74 12.37 0.02 6.92
CA ASP A 74 13.11 0.69 5.85
C ASP A 74 14.19 1.68 6.36
N TRP A 75 14.57 1.59 7.63
CA TRP A 75 15.46 2.56 8.25
C TRP A 75 16.94 2.43 7.82
N LEU A 76 17.33 1.29 7.29
CA LEU A 76 18.72 1.03 6.94
C LEU A 76 19.05 1.42 5.49
N PHE A 77 18.33 0.86 4.52
CA PHE A 77 18.65 0.98 3.09
C PHE A 77 17.71 1.91 2.31
N THR A 78 16.51 2.12 2.81
CA THR A 78 15.45 2.90 2.14
C THR A 78 14.99 4.11 2.96
N LYS A 79 15.85 4.57 3.90
CA LYS A 79 15.57 5.72 4.79
C LYS A 79 15.33 7.05 4.06
N THR A 80 15.76 7.16 2.81
CA THR A 80 15.54 8.33 1.95
C THR A 80 14.12 8.42 1.41
N LEU A 81 13.35 7.34 1.46
CA LEU A 81 11.96 7.36 1.06
C LEU A 81 11.13 8.23 2.02
N PRO A 82 10.15 8.99 1.50
CA PRO A 82 9.25 9.78 2.32
C PRO A 82 8.33 8.88 3.16
N LEU A 83 7.81 9.40 4.27
CA LEU A 83 6.85 8.67 5.12
C LEU A 83 5.46 8.59 4.50
N ASN A 84 5.14 9.53 3.62
CA ASN A 84 3.87 9.59 2.91
C ASN A 84 4.04 10.29 1.56
N ARG A 85 3.10 10.04 0.66
CA ARG A 85 2.99 10.69 -0.65
C ARG A 85 1.53 11.03 -0.94
N THR A 86 1.34 12.06 -1.75
CA THR A 86 0.01 12.47 -2.22
C THR A 86 -0.02 12.52 -3.73
N PHE A 87 -1.09 12.01 -4.32
CA PHE A 87 -1.29 11.99 -5.77
C PHE A 87 -2.68 12.52 -6.10
N LEU A 88 -2.83 13.03 -7.32
CA LEU A 88 -4.12 13.36 -7.89
C LEU A 88 -4.33 12.50 -9.16
N LEU A 89 -5.23 11.52 -9.08
CA LEU A 89 -5.51 10.56 -10.16
C LEU A 89 -6.98 10.67 -10.55
N ASN A 90 -7.25 11.07 -11.80
CA ASN A 90 -8.61 11.29 -12.29
C ASN A 90 -9.48 12.06 -11.27
N ASN A 91 -8.98 13.20 -10.78
CA ASN A 91 -9.61 14.07 -9.78
C ASN A 91 -9.84 13.40 -8.40
N ARG A 92 -9.16 12.29 -8.09
CA ARG A 92 -9.16 11.67 -6.77
C ARG A 92 -7.84 11.88 -6.07
N ARG A 93 -7.90 12.48 -4.88
CA ARG A 93 -6.74 12.66 -4.01
C ARG A 93 -6.42 11.34 -3.32
N VAL A 94 -5.28 10.77 -3.68
CA VAL A 94 -4.76 9.51 -3.14
C VAL A 94 -3.67 9.83 -2.14
N PHE A 95 -3.78 9.31 -0.93
CA PHE A 95 -2.76 9.39 0.10
C PHE A 95 -2.16 8.01 0.34
N LEU A 96 -0.85 7.91 0.15
CA LEU A 96 -0.07 6.69 0.36
C LEU A 96 0.78 6.85 1.62
N THR A 97 0.68 5.91 2.54
CA THR A 97 1.48 5.83 3.76
C THR A 97 1.72 4.38 4.15
N HIS A 98 2.74 4.12 4.98
CA HIS A 98 2.86 2.78 5.57
C HIS A 98 1.84 2.54 6.69
N GLY A 99 1.40 3.60 7.38
CA GLY A 99 0.37 3.50 8.42
C GLY A 99 0.89 3.61 9.85
N HIS A 100 2.20 3.46 10.11
CA HIS A 100 2.78 3.63 11.44
C HIS A 100 2.93 5.09 11.87
N LEU A 101 2.78 6.06 10.95
CA LEU A 101 2.83 7.52 11.07
C LEU A 101 4.08 8.07 11.77
N ASN A 102 4.37 7.64 13.02
CA ASN A 102 5.59 7.97 13.77
C ASN A 102 5.95 6.88 14.80
N PHE A 103 7.16 6.97 15.38
CA PHE A 103 7.69 5.96 16.31
C PHE A 103 6.80 5.72 17.54
N HIS A 104 6.26 6.77 18.13
CA HIS A 104 5.36 6.65 19.28
C HIS A 104 4.06 5.92 18.92
N GLN A 105 3.51 6.24 17.77
CA GLN A 105 2.30 5.61 17.26
C GLN A 105 2.53 4.12 16.90
N TYR A 106 3.71 3.80 16.34
CA TYR A 106 4.11 2.41 16.09
C TYR A 106 4.04 1.54 17.35
N TRP A 107 4.63 2.00 18.46
CA TRP A 107 4.60 1.25 19.71
C TRP A 107 3.20 1.15 20.31
N LYS A 108 2.42 2.22 20.23
CA LYS A 108 1.03 2.20 20.65
C LYS A 108 0.21 1.18 19.85
N ASP A 109 0.36 1.16 18.54
CA ASP A 109 -0.34 0.19 17.68
C ASP A 109 0.05 -1.25 18.00
N LYS A 110 1.32 -1.48 18.25
CA LYS A 110 1.83 -2.81 18.64
C LYS A 110 1.21 -3.27 19.96
N MET A 111 1.13 -2.40 20.94
CA MET A 111 0.47 -2.69 22.23
C MET A 111 -1.03 -2.88 22.06
N ASP A 112 -1.70 -2.00 21.32
CA ASP A 112 -3.13 -2.09 21.06
C ASP A 112 -3.48 -3.38 20.30
N ASN A 113 -2.68 -3.78 19.30
CA ASN A 113 -2.88 -5.04 18.57
C ASN A 113 -2.64 -6.26 19.45
N LEU A 114 -1.68 -6.20 20.37
CA LEU A 114 -1.42 -7.30 21.32
C LEU A 114 -2.57 -7.48 22.33
N LEU A 115 -3.13 -6.38 22.83
CA LEU A 115 -4.14 -6.39 23.89
C LEU A 115 -5.59 -6.47 23.35
N LEU A 116 -5.88 -5.79 22.24
CA LEU A 116 -7.23 -5.58 21.73
C LEU A 116 -7.46 -6.18 20.33
N GLY A 117 -6.42 -6.72 19.71
CA GLY A 117 -6.46 -7.19 18.33
C GLY A 117 -6.50 -6.08 17.28
N TYR A 118 -6.51 -6.49 16.02
CA TYR A 118 -6.68 -5.57 14.89
C TYR A 118 -8.09 -4.97 14.89
N ASN A 119 -8.19 -3.66 14.66
CA ASN A 119 -9.46 -2.97 14.54
C ASN A 119 -9.39 -1.89 13.44
N PHE A 120 -10.07 -2.15 12.33
CA PHE A 120 -10.08 -1.26 11.17
C PHE A 120 -10.62 0.14 11.50
N GLU A 121 -11.68 0.26 12.31
CA GLU A 121 -12.26 1.55 12.71
C GLU A 121 -11.26 2.46 13.42
N ARG A 122 -10.43 1.88 14.28
CA ARG A 122 -9.35 2.60 14.96
C ARG A 122 -8.29 3.06 13.97
N TYR A 123 -7.93 2.21 13.01
CA TYR A 123 -6.97 2.51 11.95
C TYR A 123 -7.48 3.60 11.01
N SER A 124 -8.68 3.42 10.45
CA SER A 124 -9.27 4.35 9.48
C SER A 124 -9.45 5.75 10.05
N ARG A 125 -9.95 5.85 11.28
CA ARG A 125 -10.15 7.14 11.99
C ARG A 125 -8.85 7.92 12.14
N ARG A 126 -7.76 7.21 12.45
CA ARG A 126 -6.43 7.82 12.58
C ARG A 126 -5.86 8.27 11.24
N LEU A 127 -5.97 7.44 10.21
CA LEU A 127 -5.51 7.79 8.87
C LEU A 127 -6.28 9.00 8.31
N LEU A 128 -7.59 9.06 8.53
CA LEU A 128 -8.42 10.21 8.15
C LEU A 128 -8.02 11.50 8.89
N ALA A 129 -7.70 11.41 10.17
CA ALA A 129 -7.22 12.56 10.94
C ALA A 129 -5.88 13.10 10.41
N PHE A 130 -5.05 12.23 9.83
CA PHE A 130 -3.77 12.62 9.23
C PHE A 130 -3.89 13.13 7.79
N ALA A 131 -4.84 12.62 7.03
CA ALA A 131 -5.09 13.01 5.63
C ALA A 131 -6.59 13.30 5.41
N PRO A 132 -7.13 14.41 5.98
CA PRO A 132 -8.57 14.69 5.99
C PRO A 132 -9.16 14.94 4.59
N ASP A 133 -8.32 15.36 3.64
CA ASP A 133 -8.75 15.65 2.26
C ASP A 133 -8.59 14.45 1.30
N ALA A 134 -8.17 13.29 1.79
CA ALA A 134 -7.98 12.12 0.95
C ALA A 134 -9.32 11.52 0.50
N ASN A 135 -9.44 11.20 -0.80
CA ASN A 135 -10.53 10.39 -1.32
C ASN A 135 -10.18 8.88 -1.29
N VAL A 136 -8.87 8.58 -1.32
CA VAL A 136 -8.33 7.22 -1.29
C VAL A 136 -7.16 7.18 -0.32
N LEU A 137 -7.16 6.20 0.57
CA LEU A 137 -6.12 5.92 1.54
C LEU A 137 -5.51 4.54 1.28
N LEU A 138 -4.24 4.54 0.84
CA LEU A 138 -3.45 3.34 0.61
C LEU A 138 -2.45 3.18 1.76
N PHE A 139 -2.43 2.00 2.40
CA PHE A 139 -1.58 1.76 3.56
C PHE A 139 -1.16 0.29 3.68
N GLY A 140 -0.17 -0.02 4.53
CA GLY A 140 0.36 -1.35 4.82
C GLY A 140 0.41 -1.63 6.32
N HIS A 141 1.54 -2.16 6.81
CA HIS A 141 1.92 -2.30 8.22
C HIS A 141 1.16 -3.36 9.04
N SER A 142 -0.15 -3.41 8.92
CA SER A 142 -0.95 -4.34 9.73
C SER A 142 -0.96 -5.76 9.19
N HIS A 143 -0.52 -5.98 7.95
CA HIS A 143 -0.63 -7.22 7.18
C HIS A 143 -2.08 -7.74 7.05
N HIS A 144 -3.07 -6.96 7.50
CA HIS A 144 -4.49 -7.27 7.31
C HIS A 144 -4.96 -6.67 5.98
N ALA A 145 -5.29 -7.55 5.04
CA ALA A 145 -5.81 -7.13 3.74
C ALA A 145 -7.20 -6.48 3.89
N GLU A 146 -7.33 -5.24 3.41
CA GLU A 146 -8.53 -4.42 3.49
C GLU A 146 -8.82 -3.75 2.15
N CYS A 147 -10.05 -3.84 1.69
CA CYS A 147 -10.51 -3.15 0.48
C CYS A 147 -11.98 -2.75 0.69
N ARG A 148 -12.22 -1.50 1.07
CA ARG A 148 -13.57 -1.03 1.39
C ARG A 148 -13.76 0.47 1.25
N ASN A 149 -14.99 0.90 1.05
CA ASN A 149 -15.40 2.30 1.13
C ASN A 149 -16.03 2.55 2.51
N GLN A 150 -15.58 3.61 3.19
CA GLN A 150 -16.13 4.03 4.48
C GLN A 150 -16.19 5.56 4.51
N ALA A 151 -17.35 6.11 4.84
CA ALA A 151 -17.59 7.55 4.93
C ALA A 151 -17.15 8.34 3.67
N GLY A 152 -17.31 7.75 2.48
CA GLY A 152 -16.95 8.38 1.22
C GLY A 152 -15.46 8.31 0.85
N VAL A 153 -14.63 7.67 1.67
CA VAL A 153 -13.21 7.44 1.42
C VAL A 153 -12.97 5.97 1.12
N PHE A 154 -12.19 5.69 0.08
CA PHE A 154 -11.78 4.35 -0.29
C PHE A 154 -10.50 3.96 0.44
N PHE A 155 -10.54 2.88 1.19
CA PHE A 155 -9.40 2.34 1.94
C PHE A 155 -8.89 1.07 1.30
N MET A 156 -7.56 0.97 1.12
CA MET A 156 -6.92 -0.26 0.69
C MET A 156 -5.63 -0.51 1.47
N ASN A 157 -5.58 -1.66 2.10
CA ASN A 157 -4.37 -2.31 2.56
C ASN A 157 -4.22 -3.61 1.75
N PRO A 158 -3.17 -3.77 0.96
CA PRO A 158 -3.02 -4.97 0.13
C PRO A 158 -2.72 -6.25 0.94
N GLY A 159 -2.48 -6.14 2.25
CA GLY A 159 -1.86 -7.20 3.03
C GLY A 159 -0.36 -7.26 2.76
N SER A 160 0.28 -8.39 3.04
CA SER A 160 1.66 -8.66 2.64
C SER A 160 1.70 -9.58 1.42
N CYS A 161 2.56 -9.27 0.46
CA CYS A 161 2.77 -10.12 -0.71
C CYS A 161 3.86 -11.19 -0.52
N SER A 162 4.48 -11.24 0.68
CA SER A 162 5.66 -12.08 0.92
C SER A 162 5.60 -12.89 2.22
N VAL A 163 4.93 -12.37 3.25
CA VAL A 163 4.96 -12.97 4.58
C VAL A 163 3.56 -13.06 5.18
N ALA A 164 3.10 -14.28 5.44
CA ALA A 164 1.93 -14.52 6.27
C ALA A 164 2.35 -14.52 7.75
N GLU A 165 2.12 -13.43 8.47
CA GLU A 165 2.52 -13.33 9.90
C GLU A 165 1.67 -14.19 10.83
N LYS A 166 0.47 -14.57 10.40
CA LYS A 166 -0.45 -15.44 11.14
C LYS A 166 -0.98 -16.54 10.22
N PRO A 167 -1.39 -17.69 10.76
CA PRO A 167 -1.90 -18.80 9.97
C PRO A 167 -3.12 -18.47 9.09
N ASP A 168 -3.91 -17.49 9.49
CA ASP A 168 -5.09 -17.00 8.77
C ASP A 168 -4.80 -15.87 7.78
N HIS A 169 -3.57 -15.33 7.78
CA HIS A 169 -3.13 -14.34 6.82
C HIS A 169 -2.76 -15.01 5.50
N GLN A 170 -3.37 -14.55 4.43
CA GLN A 170 -3.04 -14.97 3.07
C GLN A 170 -2.18 -13.92 2.40
N LEU A 171 -1.21 -14.36 1.61
CA LEU A 171 -0.43 -13.46 0.78
C LEU A 171 -1.32 -12.81 -0.25
N SER A 172 -1.14 -11.50 -0.45
CA SER A 172 -1.99 -10.75 -1.37
C SER A 172 -1.33 -9.45 -1.83
N PHE A 173 -1.86 -8.89 -2.91
CA PHE A 173 -1.64 -7.53 -3.34
C PHE A 173 -2.97 -6.90 -3.77
N GLY A 174 -3.01 -5.58 -3.93
CA GLY A 174 -4.21 -4.84 -4.32
C GLY A 174 -4.16 -4.41 -5.79
N ILE A 175 -5.33 -4.32 -6.41
CA ILE A 175 -5.53 -3.63 -7.68
C ILE A 175 -6.54 -2.52 -7.43
N ILE A 176 -6.21 -1.29 -7.82
CA ILE A 176 -7.13 -0.16 -7.75
C ILE A 176 -7.27 0.49 -9.12
N ARG A 177 -8.48 0.92 -9.44
CA ARG A 177 -8.82 1.54 -10.72
C ARG A 177 -9.51 2.88 -10.50
N PHE A 178 -9.03 3.90 -11.21
CA PHE A 178 -9.59 5.24 -11.22
C PHE A 178 -10.19 5.51 -12.60
N SER A 179 -11.52 5.52 -12.70
CA SER A 179 -12.18 5.84 -13.98
C SER A 179 -12.11 7.33 -14.29
N PRO A 180 -12.27 7.75 -15.55
CA PRO A 180 -12.32 9.17 -15.95
C PRO A 180 -13.33 9.99 -15.17
N GLY A 181 -14.50 9.38 -14.85
CA GLY A 181 -15.55 10.00 -14.03
C GLY A 181 -15.24 10.05 -12.53
N GLY A 182 -14.03 9.69 -12.11
CA GLY A 182 -13.60 9.71 -10.73
C GLY A 182 -14.21 8.59 -9.86
N ILE A 183 -14.78 7.55 -10.46
CA ILE A 183 -15.21 6.36 -9.72
C ILE A 183 -13.96 5.56 -9.37
N VAL A 184 -13.86 5.16 -8.11
CA VAL A 184 -12.77 4.32 -7.60
C VAL A 184 -13.31 2.92 -7.31
N SER A 185 -12.64 1.92 -7.84
CA SER A 185 -12.91 0.51 -7.52
C SER A 185 -11.60 -0.20 -7.22
N GLY A 186 -11.66 -1.24 -6.41
CA GLY A 186 -10.48 -2.02 -6.06
C GLY A 186 -10.82 -3.44 -5.68
N GLU A 187 -9.81 -4.29 -5.74
CA GLU A 187 -9.88 -5.70 -5.38
C GLU A 187 -8.57 -6.17 -4.75
N LEU A 188 -8.66 -7.19 -3.93
CA LEU A 188 -7.51 -7.90 -3.38
C LEU A 188 -7.30 -9.19 -4.18
N VAL A 189 -6.06 -9.38 -4.63
CA VAL A 189 -5.65 -10.58 -5.36
C VAL A 189 -4.81 -11.43 -4.42
N ARG A 190 -5.28 -12.64 -4.13
CA ARG A 190 -4.54 -13.62 -3.32
C ARG A 190 -3.42 -14.26 -4.13
N LEU A 191 -2.34 -14.59 -3.45
CA LEU A 191 -1.18 -15.31 -3.97
C LEU A 191 -1.14 -16.69 -3.28
N ASN A 192 -1.00 -17.76 -4.07
CA ASN A 192 -1.04 -19.15 -3.61
C ASN A 192 0.33 -19.82 -3.66
#